data_28cee57caee8489f24b335a4e1f45201
#
_entry.id   28cee57caee8489f24b335a4e1f45201
#
_cell.length_a   1.000
_cell.length_b   1.000
_cell.length_c   1.000
_cell.angle_alpha   90.00
_cell.angle_beta   90.00
_cell.angle_gamma   90.00
#
_symmetry.space_group_name_H-M   'P 1'
#
loop_
_entity.id
_entity.type
_entity.pdbx_description
1 polymer ?
#
loop_
_entity_poly.entity_id
_entity_poly.type
_entity_poly.pdbx_seq_one_letter_code
_entity_poly.pdbx_strand_id
1 'polypeptide(L)'
;MIAKPRRRDPTSPRAWRPVSLLSCLGKGLERLIARRLAWVAVYFGVLHPQQAGALPKRSATDLVTALIHDIEEAFARNKVVTLVTMDIQGAFDTVMRNRLVLRLREQGWPDHLARWVESFMMERSARVRYHDTTTPLSSLQCGLPQGSPVSPILFLLYTEPIYRLGNPQGRFGYADDTATLSVGDTVDETTAMASSSVDEMVRWGAANGVSFDPKKTEVMHFSRSKLRTAPVVHHGGVEKHPESALRWLGIWLDSRLSFRLHVEKWAAKAKAVAYHLRGLTNTVHGPLPSAVRSAVRACVEPVLLHGSEAWYRGKTRPRWTQPTKDLPSSNQHLLQRMSKAMNQAMRAILPVWKTTPITILHRESGIPPVDQLLEARRLRFSARLKSLDEAHPLASQTRPPTQPTYHDLIKRRYQTQTENVFRTRLRRADELLAPCPRPKLVQRCFQQEEIVPLQTASKEKTTSAFLCWLQSLGPLTLVVYSDGSLSSEGAASYGFTIHQNNVPIFNGSGRLGPAGVFDAEAAGALEGLKAALNLRESATQNIYICLDNLAAATCLRGIPSDSSQDVFLAFQALAASHGAIQVRWVPGHSDIPGNEQADKLAKAASSFPEPEGTQPTLAYL
;
A
#
# COMPACT_ATOMS: atom_id res chain seq x y z
N MET A 1 -12.44 -12.80 -25.64
CA MET A 1 -10.97 -12.88 -25.87
C MET A 1 -10.41 -11.48 -26.07
N ILE A 2 -9.26 -11.14 -25.44
CA ILE A 2 -8.58 -9.84 -25.58
C ILE A 2 -7.17 -10.08 -26.12
N ALA A 3 -6.77 -9.37 -27.18
CA ALA A 3 -5.44 -9.51 -27.76
C ALA A 3 -4.33 -9.01 -26.80
N LYS A 4 -3.25 -9.77 -26.66
CA LYS A 4 -2.07 -9.33 -25.92
C LYS A 4 -1.30 -8.31 -26.74
N PRO A 5 -0.95 -7.14 -26.18
CA PRO A 5 -0.19 -6.13 -26.91
C PRO A 5 1.16 -6.69 -27.39
N ARG A 6 1.58 -6.30 -28.59
CA ARG A 6 2.89 -6.67 -29.21
C ARG A 6 3.06 -8.13 -29.64
N ARG A 7 2.03 -8.97 -29.64
CA ARG A 7 2.08 -10.30 -30.27
C ARG A 7 1.74 -10.14 -31.75
N ARG A 8 2.67 -10.58 -32.64
CA ARG A 8 2.54 -10.41 -34.10
C ARG A 8 1.67 -11.49 -34.76
N ASP A 9 1.58 -12.67 -34.14
CA ASP A 9 0.84 -13.79 -34.69
C ASP A 9 -0.54 -13.95 -33.97
N PRO A 10 -1.63 -13.50 -34.60
CA PRO A 10 -2.97 -13.61 -34.05
C PRO A 10 -3.56 -15.04 -34.12
N THR A 11 -2.92 -15.95 -34.87
CA THR A 11 -3.38 -17.35 -35.00
C THR A 11 -3.00 -18.18 -33.78
N SER A 12 -1.97 -17.76 -33.03
CA SER A 12 -1.54 -18.45 -31.82
C SER A 12 -2.52 -18.20 -30.65
N PRO A 13 -3.05 -19.22 -29.98
CA PRO A 13 -3.87 -19.07 -28.77
C PRO A 13 -3.16 -18.25 -27.68
N ARG A 14 -1.83 -18.33 -27.61
CA ARG A 14 -1.00 -17.58 -26.65
C ARG A 14 -0.97 -16.05 -26.91
N ALA A 15 -1.45 -15.58 -28.06
CA ALA A 15 -1.61 -14.16 -28.39
C ALA A 15 -2.84 -13.53 -27.70
N TRP A 16 -3.70 -14.33 -27.10
CA TRP A 16 -4.96 -13.90 -26.53
C TRP A 16 -5.01 -14.12 -25.02
N ARG A 17 -5.82 -13.31 -24.35
CA ARG A 17 -6.23 -13.51 -22.95
C ARG A 17 -7.71 -13.86 -22.91
N PRO A 18 -8.10 -15.00 -22.33
CA PRO A 18 -9.50 -15.25 -22.05
C PRO A 18 -9.95 -14.34 -20.91
N VAL A 19 -11.10 -13.69 -21.03
CA VAL A 19 -11.75 -12.97 -19.95
C VAL A 19 -13.09 -13.63 -19.71
N SER A 20 -13.30 -14.12 -18.49
CA SER A 20 -14.53 -14.79 -18.09
C SER A 20 -15.60 -13.76 -17.74
N LEU A 21 -16.73 -13.85 -18.41
CA LEU A 21 -17.92 -13.05 -18.11
C LEU A 21 -18.78 -13.83 -17.10
N LEU A 22 -18.70 -13.44 -15.84
CA LEU A 22 -19.40 -14.08 -14.73
C LEU A 22 -20.59 -13.23 -14.27
N SER A 23 -21.54 -13.86 -13.56
CA SER A 23 -22.68 -13.18 -12.95
C SER A 23 -22.25 -12.02 -12.07
N CYS A 24 -22.91 -10.86 -12.19
CA CYS A 24 -22.61 -9.69 -11.37
C CYS A 24 -22.91 -9.93 -9.88
N LEU A 25 -23.98 -10.65 -9.57
CA LEU A 25 -24.33 -11.03 -8.19
C LEU A 25 -23.30 -12.00 -7.61
N GLY A 26 -22.87 -13.01 -8.39
CA GLY A 26 -21.78 -13.92 -8.02
C GLY A 26 -20.48 -13.18 -7.72
N LYS A 27 -20.10 -12.20 -8.55
CA LYS A 27 -18.92 -11.36 -8.29
C LYS A 27 -19.01 -10.54 -6.99
N GLY A 28 -20.22 -10.16 -6.57
CA GLY A 28 -20.43 -9.52 -5.26
C GLY A 28 -20.03 -10.43 -4.10
N LEU A 29 -20.55 -11.66 -4.09
CA LEU A 29 -20.19 -12.68 -3.11
C LEU A 29 -18.70 -13.05 -3.17
N GLU A 30 -18.17 -13.29 -4.37
CA GLU A 30 -16.75 -13.61 -4.58
C GLU A 30 -15.83 -12.50 -4.04
N ARG A 31 -16.21 -11.21 -4.20
CA ARG A 31 -15.46 -10.07 -3.64
C ARG A 31 -15.45 -10.07 -2.12
N LEU A 32 -16.56 -10.40 -1.49
CA LEU A 32 -16.64 -10.53 -0.04
C LEU A 32 -15.70 -11.63 0.47
N ILE A 33 -15.76 -12.80 -0.17
CA ILE A 33 -14.90 -13.95 0.18
C ILE A 33 -13.43 -13.61 -0.08
N ALA A 34 -13.09 -13.00 -1.21
CA ALA A 34 -11.72 -12.59 -1.54
C ALA A 34 -11.12 -11.65 -0.48
N ARG A 35 -11.91 -10.68 0.01
CA ARG A 35 -11.47 -9.76 1.08
C ARG A 35 -11.20 -10.51 2.40
N ARG A 36 -12.07 -11.43 2.77
CA ARG A 36 -11.89 -12.25 3.97
C ARG A 36 -10.68 -13.16 3.86
N LEU A 37 -10.52 -13.86 2.73
CA LEU A 37 -9.35 -14.70 2.46
C LEU A 37 -8.04 -13.91 2.51
N ALA A 38 -7.98 -12.76 1.85
CA ALA A 38 -6.79 -11.92 1.84
C ALA A 38 -6.43 -11.42 3.25
N TRP A 39 -7.43 -11.01 4.04
CA TRP A 39 -7.20 -10.57 5.41
C TRP A 39 -6.68 -11.71 6.29
N VAL A 40 -7.35 -12.87 6.30
CA VAL A 40 -6.95 -14.05 7.09
C VAL A 40 -5.56 -14.52 6.68
N ALA A 41 -5.30 -14.60 5.36
CA ALA A 41 -4.02 -15.07 4.83
C ALA A 41 -2.83 -14.19 5.26
N VAL A 42 -3.03 -12.88 5.38
CA VAL A 42 -2.00 -11.95 5.86
C VAL A 42 -1.92 -11.96 7.39
N TYR A 43 -3.04 -11.91 8.08
CA TYR A 43 -3.09 -11.84 9.54
C TYR A 43 -2.49 -13.07 10.23
N PHE A 44 -2.79 -14.26 9.74
CA PHE A 44 -2.25 -15.53 10.26
C PHE A 44 -0.94 -15.99 9.59
N GLY A 45 -0.36 -15.18 8.71
CA GLY A 45 0.89 -15.51 8.03
C GLY A 45 0.81 -16.74 7.11
N VAL A 46 -0.39 -17.05 6.57
CA VAL A 46 -0.59 -18.14 5.62
C VAL A 46 0.17 -17.87 4.33
N LEU A 47 0.15 -16.62 3.86
CA LEU A 47 0.94 -16.19 2.70
C LEU A 47 2.31 -15.67 3.14
N HIS A 48 3.32 -16.00 2.35
CA HIS A 48 4.67 -15.50 2.56
C HIS A 48 4.70 -13.96 2.51
N PRO A 49 5.39 -13.26 3.42
CA PRO A 49 5.41 -11.79 3.46
C PRO A 49 5.82 -11.12 2.15
N GLN A 50 6.75 -11.73 1.41
CA GLN A 50 7.25 -11.24 0.12
C GLN A 50 6.38 -11.62 -1.08
N GLN A 51 5.17 -12.17 -0.87
CA GLN A 51 4.12 -12.28 -1.89
C GLN A 51 3.24 -11.03 -1.82
N ALA A 52 3.19 -10.24 -2.90
CA ALA A 52 2.53 -8.94 -2.92
C ALA A 52 1.36 -8.81 -3.90
N GLY A 53 1.17 -9.76 -4.81
CA GLY A 53 0.07 -9.71 -5.79
C GLY A 53 -1.30 -9.83 -5.12
N ALA A 54 -2.29 -9.10 -5.62
CA ALA A 54 -3.70 -9.17 -5.21
C ALA A 54 -4.00 -9.00 -3.70
N LEU A 55 -3.07 -8.45 -2.94
CA LEU A 55 -3.21 -8.21 -1.50
C LEU A 55 -3.42 -6.72 -1.21
N PRO A 56 -4.23 -6.37 -0.19
CA PRO A 56 -4.45 -4.98 0.18
C PRO A 56 -3.16 -4.31 0.67
N LYS A 57 -3.04 -3.00 0.39
CA LYS A 57 -1.89 -2.16 0.77
C LYS A 57 -0.53 -2.61 0.21
N ARG A 58 -0.47 -3.62 -0.68
CA ARG A 58 0.76 -4.12 -1.33
C ARG A 58 0.78 -3.77 -2.81
N SER A 59 1.94 -3.36 -3.31
CA SER A 59 2.13 -2.97 -4.71
C SER A 59 3.38 -3.61 -5.31
N ALA A 60 3.45 -3.65 -6.64
CA ALA A 60 4.65 -4.08 -7.37
C ALA A 60 5.88 -3.24 -6.99
N THR A 61 5.70 -1.93 -6.82
CA THR A 61 6.79 -1.03 -6.41
C THR A 61 7.31 -1.37 -5.01
N ASP A 62 6.43 -1.77 -4.07
CA ASP A 62 6.86 -2.18 -2.73
C ASP A 62 7.76 -3.40 -2.78
N LEU A 63 7.39 -4.39 -3.59
CA LEU A 63 8.16 -5.61 -3.72
C LEU A 63 9.53 -5.36 -4.35
N VAL A 64 9.59 -4.50 -5.39
CA VAL A 64 10.88 -4.09 -5.97
C VAL A 64 11.70 -3.27 -4.98
N THR A 65 11.06 -2.42 -4.16
CA THR A 65 11.78 -1.66 -3.12
C THR A 65 12.35 -2.59 -2.06
N ALA A 66 11.62 -3.64 -1.66
CA ALA A 66 12.12 -4.68 -0.76
C ALA A 66 13.32 -5.41 -1.35
N LEU A 67 13.23 -5.84 -2.61
CA LEU A 67 14.33 -6.47 -3.33
C LEU A 67 15.57 -5.58 -3.41
N ILE A 68 15.41 -4.30 -3.75
CA ILE A 68 16.51 -3.33 -3.83
C ILE A 68 17.14 -3.12 -2.44
N HIS A 69 16.32 -3.09 -1.39
CA HIS A 69 16.80 -3.00 -0.02
C HIS A 69 17.73 -4.17 0.33
N ASP A 70 17.32 -5.41 0.02
CA ASP A 70 18.11 -6.61 0.29
C ASP A 70 19.41 -6.63 -0.51
N ILE A 71 19.40 -6.16 -1.77
CA ILE A 71 20.62 -6.01 -2.57
C ILE A 71 21.54 -4.92 -1.98
N GLU A 72 21.03 -3.80 -1.51
CA GLU A 72 21.82 -2.75 -0.85
C GLU A 72 22.40 -3.22 0.48
N GLU A 73 21.68 -4.02 1.26
CA GLU A 73 22.18 -4.68 2.47
C GLU A 73 23.35 -5.64 2.16
N ALA A 74 23.21 -6.44 1.09
CA ALA A 74 24.29 -7.31 0.62
C ALA A 74 25.51 -6.50 0.18
N PHE A 75 25.30 -5.41 -0.55
CA PHE A 75 26.37 -4.49 -0.95
C PHE A 75 27.10 -3.85 0.25
N ALA A 76 26.38 -3.51 1.31
CA ALA A 76 26.98 -2.98 2.53
C ALA A 76 27.94 -3.98 3.21
N ARG A 77 27.66 -5.29 3.05
CA ARG A 77 28.48 -6.39 3.55
C ARG A 77 29.52 -6.88 2.53
N ASN A 78 29.72 -6.14 1.42
CA ASN A 78 30.61 -6.53 0.31
C ASN A 78 30.27 -7.87 -0.36
N LYS A 79 29.01 -8.32 -0.26
CA LYS A 79 28.52 -9.54 -0.89
C LYS A 79 28.16 -9.32 -2.35
N VAL A 80 28.14 -10.39 -3.11
CA VAL A 80 27.63 -10.50 -4.48
C VAL A 80 26.21 -11.06 -4.43
N VAL A 81 25.40 -10.71 -5.40
CA VAL A 81 24.00 -11.14 -5.45
C VAL A 81 23.66 -11.64 -6.84
N THR A 82 22.97 -12.77 -6.94
CA THR A 82 22.38 -13.29 -8.18
C THR A 82 20.86 -13.29 -8.03
N LEU A 83 20.18 -12.60 -8.96
CA LEU A 83 18.74 -12.57 -9.12
C LEU A 83 18.34 -13.43 -10.31
N VAL A 84 17.36 -14.31 -10.13
CA VAL A 84 16.69 -15.03 -11.21
C VAL A 84 15.21 -14.71 -11.15
N THR A 85 14.65 -14.26 -12.29
CA THR A 85 13.21 -14.03 -12.45
C THR A 85 12.62 -15.14 -13.33
N MET A 86 11.44 -15.62 -12.96
CA MET A 86 10.73 -16.69 -13.67
C MET A 86 9.24 -16.35 -13.81
N ASP A 87 8.64 -16.80 -14.91
CA ASP A 87 7.23 -16.59 -15.23
C ASP A 87 6.49 -17.94 -15.20
N ILE A 88 5.36 -18.00 -14.51
CA ILE A 88 4.51 -19.18 -14.47
C ILE A 88 3.67 -19.24 -15.75
N GLN A 89 3.78 -20.34 -16.51
CA GLN A 89 3.01 -20.54 -17.73
C GLN A 89 1.54 -20.82 -17.41
N GLY A 90 0.63 -20.04 -18.02
CA GLY A 90 -0.81 -20.30 -17.91
C GLY A 90 -1.36 -20.24 -16.49
N ALA A 91 -0.78 -19.37 -15.64
CA ALA A 91 -0.98 -19.29 -14.20
C ALA A 91 -2.40 -19.64 -13.71
N PHE A 92 -3.42 -18.90 -14.17
CA PHE A 92 -4.81 -19.16 -13.78
C PHE A 92 -5.38 -20.41 -14.45
N ASP A 93 -4.95 -20.72 -15.67
CA ASP A 93 -5.55 -21.77 -16.51
C ASP A 93 -5.11 -23.18 -16.08
N THR A 94 -3.99 -23.30 -15.35
CA THR A 94 -3.38 -24.57 -14.93
C THR A 94 -3.72 -25.00 -13.52
N VAL A 95 -4.43 -24.19 -12.74
CA VAL A 95 -4.78 -24.51 -11.35
C VAL A 95 -5.70 -25.74 -11.29
N MET A 96 -5.21 -26.81 -10.65
CA MET A 96 -5.95 -28.06 -10.49
C MET A 96 -6.87 -27.99 -9.26
N ARG A 97 -8.19 -28.25 -9.44
CA ARG A 97 -9.19 -28.20 -8.38
C ARG A 97 -8.79 -29.01 -7.15
N ASN A 98 -8.53 -30.31 -7.33
CA ASN A 98 -8.24 -31.20 -6.20
C ASN A 98 -6.99 -30.78 -5.42
N ARG A 99 -5.97 -30.29 -6.13
CA ARG A 99 -4.76 -29.73 -5.51
C ARG A 99 -5.04 -28.46 -4.71
N LEU A 100 -5.84 -27.55 -5.26
CA LEU A 100 -6.20 -26.33 -4.54
C LEU A 100 -6.97 -26.64 -3.26
N VAL A 101 -7.97 -27.54 -3.32
CA VAL A 101 -8.75 -27.95 -2.15
C VAL A 101 -7.86 -28.62 -1.10
N LEU A 102 -6.97 -29.52 -1.52
CA LEU A 102 -5.99 -30.15 -0.63
C LEU A 102 -5.08 -29.09 0.02
N ARG A 103 -4.59 -28.14 -0.77
CA ARG A 103 -3.72 -27.06 -0.29
C ARG A 103 -4.40 -26.21 0.77
N LEU A 104 -5.67 -25.86 0.58
CA LEU A 104 -6.44 -25.12 1.58
C LEU A 104 -6.58 -25.91 2.89
N ARG A 105 -6.81 -27.21 2.83
CA ARG A 105 -6.86 -28.06 4.01
C ARG A 105 -5.51 -28.15 4.72
N GLU A 106 -4.42 -28.33 3.98
CA GLU A 106 -3.05 -28.32 4.51
C GLU A 106 -2.67 -27.01 5.19
N GLN A 107 -3.17 -25.87 4.68
CA GLN A 107 -2.98 -24.55 5.24
C GLN A 107 -3.89 -24.25 6.47
N GLY A 108 -4.75 -25.20 6.86
CA GLY A 108 -5.63 -25.08 8.02
C GLY A 108 -6.89 -24.23 7.78
N TRP A 109 -7.30 -24.03 6.52
CA TRP A 109 -8.54 -23.31 6.25
C TRP A 109 -9.76 -24.12 6.70
N PRO A 110 -10.82 -23.44 7.23
CA PRO A 110 -12.05 -24.12 7.63
C PRO A 110 -12.66 -24.95 6.48
N ASP A 111 -13.14 -26.16 6.79
CA ASP A 111 -13.64 -27.11 5.80
C ASP A 111 -14.83 -26.55 4.97
N HIS A 112 -15.69 -25.75 5.57
CA HIS A 112 -16.78 -25.10 4.82
C HIS A 112 -16.25 -24.15 3.72
N LEU A 113 -15.09 -23.52 3.91
CA LEU A 113 -14.45 -22.69 2.90
C LEU A 113 -13.79 -23.54 1.81
N ALA A 114 -13.11 -24.62 2.19
CA ALA A 114 -12.54 -25.56 1.23
C ALA A 114 -13.63 -26.18 0.33
N ARG A 115 -14.78 -26.57 0.93
CA ARG A 115 -15.96 -27.03 0.19
C ARG A 115 -16.58 -25.96 -0.71
N TRP A 116 -16.61 -24.71 -0.25
CA TRP A 116 -17.08 -23.61 -1.11
C TRP A 116 -16.17 -23.44 -2.34
N VAL A 117 -14.85 -23.47 -2.17
CA VAL A 117 -13.89 -23.40 -3.29
C VAL A 117 -14.05 -24.62 -4.23
N GLU A 118 -14.26 -25.81 -3.68
CA GLU A 118 -14.52 -27.01 -4.45
C GLU A 118 -15.76 -26.84 -5.34
N SER A 119 -16.89 -26.41 -4.77
CA SER A 119 -18.12 -26.10 -5.49
C SER A 119 -17.92 -25.01 -6.54
N PHE A 120 -17.17 -23.95 -6.21
CA PHE A 120 -16.84 -22.87 -7.15
C PHE A 120 -16.09 -23.37 -8.40
N MET A 121 -15.32 -24.45 -8.27
CA MET A 121 -14.54 -25.04 -9.36
C MET A 121 -15.21 -26.27 -10.01
N MET A 122 -16.33 -26.75 -9.49
CA MET A 122 -17.04 -27.94 -10.03
C MET A 122 -17.95 -27.56 -11.21
N GLU A 123 -18.20 -28.55 -12.08
CA GLU A 123 -19.21 -28.53 -13.15
C GLU A 123 -19.16 -27.26 -14.04
N ARG A 124 -17.94 -26.77 -14.26
CA ARG A 124 -17.74 -25.55 -15.04
C ARG A 124 -17.68 -25.85 -16.52
N SER A 125 -18.39 -25.05 -17.28
CA SER A 125 -18.36 -25.06 -18.73
C SER A 125 -18.24 -23.65 -19.28
N ALA A 126 -17.70 -23.50 -20.48
CA ALA A 126 -17.52 -22.21 -21.12
C ALA A 126 -17.77 -22.29 -22.63
N ARG A 127 -18.14 -21.15 -23.17
CA ARG A 127 -18.14 -20.85 -24.61
C ARG A 127 -17.14 -19.73 -24.86
N VAL A 128 -16.32 -19.86 -25.89
CA VAL A 128 -15.40 -18.81 -26.29
C VAL A 128 -16.08 -17.95 -27.36
N ARG A 129 -16.25 -16.66 -27.09
CA ARG A 129 -16.71 -15.68 -28.06
C ARG A 129 -15.55 -14.87 -28.60
N TYR A 130 -15.45 -14.83 -29.92
CA TYR A 130 -14.47 -14.03 -30.64
C TYR A 130 -15.16 -13.38 -31.85
N HIS A 131 -15.23 -12.07 -31.88
CA HIS A 131 -16.06 -11.31 -32.80
C HIS A 131 -17.51 -11.87 -32.81
N ASP A 132 -18.01 -12.26 -33.95
CA ASP A 132 -19.37 -12.78 -34.17
C ASP A 132 -19.47 -14.31 -34.03
N THR A 133 -18.35 -14.98 -33.80
CA THR A 133 -18.26 -16.43 -33.66
C THR A 133 -18.28 -16.85 -32.21
N THR A 134 -19.11 -17.86 -31.87
CA THR A 134 -19.18 -18.45 -30.53
C THR A 134 -19.00 -19.96 -30.67
N THR A 135 -18.07 -20.52 -29.88
CA THR A 135 -17.84 -21.98 -29.88
C THR A 135 -18.99 -22.73 -29.19
N PRO A 136 -19.12 -24.04 -29.44
CA PRO A 136 -19.96 -24.91 -28.62
C PRO A 136 -19.57 -24.86 -27.16
N LEU A 137 -20.49 -25.27 -26.27
CA LEU A 137 -20.24 -25.41 -24.85
C LEU A 137 -19.20 -26.50 -24.60
N SER A 138 -18.14 -26.16 -23.86
CA SER A 138 -17.07 -27.12 -23.51
C SER A 138 -16.87 -27.17 -22.00
N SER A 139 -16.71 -28.35 -21.44
CA SER A 139 -16.42 -28.55 -20.02
C SER A 139 -15.00 -28.08 -19.68
N LEU A 140 -14.84 -27.44 -18.52
CA LEU A 140 -13.56 -26.97 -18.00
C LEU A 140 -13.11 -27.90 -16.85
N GLN A 141 -12.02 -28.62 -17.05
CA GLN A 141 -11.49 -29.57 -16.08
C GLN A 141 -10.58 -28.92 -15.01
N CYS A 142 -9.98 -27.77 -15.31
CA CYS A 142 -9.06 -27.05 -14.43
C CYS A 142 -9.15 -25.53 -14.66
N GLY A 143 -8.35 -24.79 -13.94
CA GLY A 143 -8.17 -23.35 -14.08
C GLY A 143 -9.12 -22.51 -13.22
N LEU A 144 -8.67 -21.30 -12.88
CA LEU A 144 -9.45 -20.27 -12.22
C LEU A 144 -9.95 -19.25 -13.25
N PRO A 145 -11.20 -18.75 -13.16
CA PRO A 145 -11.74 -17.84 -14.15
C PRO A 145 -11.04 -16.48 -14.10
N GLN A 146 -10.45 -16.06 -15.23
CA GLN A 146 -9.87 -14.71 -15.37
C GLN A 146 -10.99 -13.66 -15.45
N GLY A 147 -11.28 -12.99 -14.34
CA GLY A 147 -12.39 -12.03 -14.20
C GLY A 147 -13.21 -12.24 -12.93
N SER A 148 -12.93 -13.31 -12.19
CA SER A 148 -13.44 -13.53 -10.84
C SER A 148 -12.63 -12.74 -9.82
N PRO A 149 -13.27 -12.04 -8.88
CA PRO A 149 -12.59 -11.35 -7.78
C PRO A 149 -11.81 -12.27 -6.83
N VAL A 150 -12.21 -13.53 -6.70
CA VAL A 150 -11.57 -14.48 -5.78
C VAL A 150 -10.41 -15.24 -6.44
N SER A 151 -10.39 -15.36 -7.76
CA SER A 151 -9.33 -16.11 -8.47
C SER A 151 -7.90 -15.67 -8.14
N PRO A 152 -7.59 -14.36 -8.04
CA PRO A 152 -6.24 -13.92 -7.70
C PRO A 152 -5.77 -14.44 -6.34
N ILE A 153 -6.59 -14.33 -5.29
CA ILE A 153 -6.19 -14.81 -3.95
C ILE A 153 -6.09 -16.33 -3.88
N LEU A 154 -6.98 -17.07 -4.56
CA LEU A 154 -6.89 -18.52 -4.64
C LEU A 154 -5.61 -18.99 -5.36
N PHE A 155 -5.18 -18.25 -6.38
CA PHE A 155 -3.91 -18.51 -7.05
C PHE A 155 -2.71 -18.29 -6.12
N LEU A 156 -2.71 -17.23 -5.30
CA LEU A 156 -1.66 -17.00 -4.31
C LEU A 156 -1.60 -18.14 -3.28
N LEU A 157 -2.74 -18.59 -2.78
CA LEU A 157 -2.82 -19.70 -1.82
C LEU A 157 -2.36 -21.03 -2.45
N TYR A 158 -2.64 -21.24 -3.73
CA TYR A 158 -2.18 -22.41 -4.48
C TYR A 158 -0.67 -22.46 -4.62
N THR A 159 -0.03 -21.33 -4.94
CA THR A 159 1.40 -21.23 -5.22
C THR A 159 2.24 -20.88 -3.98
N GLU A 160 1.61 -20.62 -2.84
CA GLU A 160 2.29 -20.19 -1.60
C GLU A 160 3.52 -21.05 -1.22
N PRO A 161 3.47 -22.40 -1.28
CA PRO A 161 4.61 -23.21 -0.83
C PRO A 161 5.90 -22.98 -1.62
N ILE A 162 5.84 -22.44 -2.85
CA ILE A 162 7.03 -22.07 -3.62
C ILE A 162 7.94 -21.12 -2.82
N TYR A 163 7.31 -20.21 -2.06
CA TYR A 163 8.02 -19.16 -1.33
C TYR A 163 8.68 -19.65 -0.04
N ARG A 164 8.34 -20.88 0.40
CA ARG A 164 8.93 -21.50 1.60
C ARG A 164 10.00 -22.54 1.29
N LEU A 165 10.28 -22.79 0.00
CA LEU A 165 11.31 -23.74 -0.42
C LEU A 165 12.72 -23.15 -0.15
N GLY A 166 13.65 -24.00 0.30
CA GLY A 166 15.06 -23.70 0.41
C GLY A 166 15.36 -22.43 1.23
N ASN A 167 15.68 -21.33 0.57
CA ASN A 167 15.89 -20.02 1.19
C ASN A 167 14.66 -19.11 1.07
N PRO A 168 13.70 -19.15 2.01
CA PRO A 168 12.49 -18.36 1.95
C PRO A 168 12.72 -16.84 1.91
N GLN A 169 13.79 -16.36 2.55
CA GLN A 169 14.09 -14.92 2.62
C GLN A 169 14.47 -14.34 1.25
N GLY A 170 15.00 -15.16 0.35
CA GLY A 170 15.34 -14.77 -1.01
C GLY A 170 14.22 -14.97 -2.03
N ARG A 171 12.98 -15.24 -1.62
CA ARG A 171 11.85 -15.49 -2.52
C ARG A 171 10.93 -14.27 -2.59
N PHE A 172 10.65 -13.83 -3.81
CA PHE A 172 9.76 -12.69 -4.09
C PHE A 172 8.70 -13.10 -5.09
N GLY A 173 7.46 -12.65 -4.89
CA GLY A 173 6.36 -12.96 -5.79
C GLY A 173 5.36 -11.84 -5.98
N TYR A 174 4.93 -11.66 -7.22
CA TYR A 174 3.82 -10.77 -7.57
C TYR A 174 2.88 -11.49 -8.53
N ALA A 175 1.88 -12.14 -7.99
CA ALA A 175 1.00 -13.06 -8.71
C ALA A 175 1.80 -14.22 -9.38
N ASP A 176 1.89 -14.20 -10.71
CA ASP A 176 2.62 -15.19 -11.53
C ASP A 176 4.10 -14.83 -11.74
N ASP A 177 4.49 -13.59 -11.53
CA ASP A 177 5.88 -13.16 -11.58
C ASP A 177 6.62 -13.58 -10.30
N THR A 178 7.59 -14.46 -10.41
CA THR A 178 8.42 -14.95 -9.30
C THR A 178 9.87 -14.57 -9.48
N ALA A 179 10.57 -14.34 -8.35
CA ALA A 179 11.99 -14.10 -8.36
C ALA A 179 12.68 -14.80 -7.18
N THR A 180 13.94 -15.17 -7.37
CA THR A 180 14.81 -15.72 -6.32
C THR A 180 16.10 -14.92 -6.25
N LEU A 181 16.52 -14.57 -5.03
CA LEU A 181 17.69 -13.79 -4.72
C LEU A 181 18.68 -14.65 -3.93
N SER A 182 19.87 -14.85 -4.45
CA SER A 182 20.97 -15.57 -3.80
C SER A 182 22.07 -14.59 -3.43
N VAL A 183 22.53 -14.63 -2.18
CA VAL A 183 23.56 -13.71 -1.63
C VAL A 183 24.75 -14.54 -1.14
N GLY A 184 25.95 -14.21 -1.57
CA GLY A 184 27.19 -14.94 -1.20
C GLY A 184 28.43 -14.07 -1.34
N ASP A 185 29.60 -14.68 -1.14
CA ASP A 185 30.88 -13.99 -1.22
C ASP A 185 31.40 -13.89 -2.67
N THR A 186 31.08 -14.87 -3.48
CA THR A 186 31.53 -14.95 -4.88
C THR A 186 30.35 -15.10 -5.84
N VAL A 187 30.56 -14.73 -7.10
CA VAL A 187 29.52 -14.89 -8.14
C VAL A 187 29.26 -16.35 -8.46
N ASP A 188 30.26 -17.22 -8.35
CA ASP A 188 30.14 -18.66 -8.61
C ASP A 188 29.27 -19.32 -7.52
N GLU A 189 29.50 -18.98 -6.25
CA GLU A 189 28.66 -19.41 -5.12
C GLU A 189 27.21 -19.01 -5.30
N THR A 190 26.95 -17.72 -5.58
CA THR A 190 25.56 -17.23 -5.77
C THR A 190 24.87 -17.82 -6.98
N THR A 191 25.64 -18.18 -8.02
CA THR A 191 25.12 -18.84 -9.23
C THR A 191 24.76 -20.30 -8.95
N ALA A 192 25.57 -21.03 -8.19
CA ALA A 192 25.27 -22.38 -7.76
C ALA A 192 24.00 -22.43 -6.88
N MET A 193 23.90 -21.51 -5.91
CA MET A 193 22.71 -21.35 -5.07
C MET A 193 21.47 -21.01 -5.91
N ALA A 194 21.59 -20.12 -6.90
CA ALA A 194 20.50 -19.73 -7.77
C ALA A 194 20.03 -20.91 -8.64
N SER A 195 20.96 -21.70 -9.20
CA SER A 195 20.62 -22.89 -10.00
C SER A 195 19.89 -23.94 -9.15
N SER A 196 20.38 -24.23 -7.94
CA SER A 196 19.70 -25.12 -7.00
C SER A 196 18.29 -24.64 -6.65
N SER A 197 18.14 -23.35 -6.43
CA SER A 197 16.87 -22.68 -6.13
C SER A 197 15.87 -22.80 -7.29
N VAL A 198 16.33 -22.63 -8.53
CA VAL A 198 15.51 -22.80 -9.74
C VAL A 198 15.08 -24.27 -9.87
N ASP A 199 15.97 -25.23 -9.67
CA ASP A 199 15.68 -26.66 -9.76
C ASP A 199 14.65 -27.10 -8.70
N GLU A 200 14.73 -26.56 -7.49
CA GLU A 200 13.69 -26.79 -6.46
C GLU A 200 12.31 -26.29 -6.91
N MET A 201 12.24 -25.09 -7.45
CA MET A 201 10.98 -24.51 -7.93
C MET A 201 10.42 -25.29 -9.10
N VAL A 202 11.25 -25.72 -10.04
CA VAL A 202 10.85 -26.51 -11.20
C VAL A 202 10.32 -27.89 -10.76
N ARG A 203 11.02 -28.58 -9.84
CA ARG A 203 10.57 -29.87 -9.28
C ARG A 203 9.24 -29.74 -8.54
N TRP A 204 9.11 -28.71 -7.70
CA TRP A 204 7.86 -28.43 -7.01
C TRP A 204 6.72 -28.16 -8.03
N GLY A 205 7.02 -27.36 -9.06
CA GLY A 205 6.06 -27.04 -10.11
C GLY A 205 5.56 -28.28 -10.84
N ALA A 206 6.47 -29.17 -11.25
CA ALA A 206 6.11 -30.44 -11.89
C ALA A 206 5.18 -31.31 -11.02
N ALA A 207 5.44 -31.38 -9.70
CA ALA A 207 4.62 -32.10 -8.76
C ALA A 207 3.24 -31.46 -8.50
N ASN A 208 3.08 -30.17 -8.76
CA ASN A 208 1.87 -29.39 -8.44
C ASN A 208 1.15 -28.83 -9.69
N GLY A 209 1.51 -29.28 -10.90
CA GLY A 209 0.89 -28.82 -12.13
C GLY A 209 1.22 -27.35 -12.49
N VAL A 210 2.34 -26.85 -12.02
CA VAL A 210 2.86 -25.51 -12.32
C VAL A 210 4.10 -25.66 -13.18
N SER A 211 4.15 -24.98 -14.31
CA SER A 211 5.32 -24.95 -15.18
C SER A 211 5.90 -23.54 -15.32
N PHE A 212 7.21 -23.44 -15.32
CA PHE A 212 7.93 -22.21 -15.55
C PHE A 212 8.43 -22.14 -16.99
N ASP A 213 8.43 -20.93 -17.58
CA ASP A 213 8.87 -20.74 -18.96
C ASP A 213 10.40 -20.48 -19.00
N PRO A 214 11.24 -21.46 -19.43
CA PRO A 214 12.67 -21.22 -19.53
C PRO A 214 13.04 -20.07 -20.47
N LYS A 215 12.21 -19.80 -21.50
CA LYS A 215 12.46 -18.70 -22.45
C LYS A 215 12.30 -17.32 -21.84
N LYS A 216 11.50 -17.21 -20.77
CA LYS A 216 11.24 -15.96 -20.05
C LYS A 216 12.05 -15.83 -18.75
N THR A 217 12.82 -16.85 -18.41
CA THR A 217 13.73 -16.77 -17.26
C THR A 217 14.89 -15.86 -17.59
N GLU A 218 15.09 -14.84 -16.77
CA GLU A 218 16.16 -13.87 -16.89
C GLU A 218 17.04 -13.94 -15.63
N VAL A 219 18.35 -13.74 -15.80
CA VAL A 219 19.36 -13.80 -14.74
C VAL A 219 20.13 -12.49 -14.70
N MET A 220 20.44 -11.99 -13.50
CA MET A 220 21.30 -10.84 -13.32
C MET A 220 22.18 -10.98 -12.10
N HIS A 221 23.45 -10.63 -12.23
CA HIS A 221 24.39 -10.54 -11.12
C HIS A 221 24.57 -9.08 -10.70
N PHE A 222 24.53 -8.85 -9.39
CA PHE A 222 24.76 -7.54 -8.79
C PHE A 222 26.05 -7.55 -7.97
N SER A 223 26.89 -6.53 -8.19
CA SER A 223 28.13 -6.33 -7.43
C SER A 223 28.55 -4.86 -7.46
N ARG A 224 29.16 -4.40 -6.38
CA ARG A 224 29.82 -3.07 -6.34
C ARG A 224 31.07 -3.03 -7.20
N SER A 225 31.80 -4.13 -7.24
CA SER A 225 33.01 -4.29 -8.05
C SER A 225 32.69 -4.76 -9.45
N LYS A 226 33.60 -4.58 -10.39
CA LYS A 226 33.47 -5.15 -11.73
C LYS A 226 33.67 -6.67 -11.63
N LEU A 227 32.65 -7.42 -12.01
CA LEU A 227 32.74 -8.88 -12.11
C LEU A 227 33.69 -9.26 -13.25
N ARG A 228 34.54 -10.23 -12.99
CA ARG A 228 35.49 -10.77 -13.98
C ARG A 228 34.88 -11.89 -14.81
N THR A 229 33.95 -12.64 -14.21
CA THR A 229 33.22 -13.77 -14.81
C THR A 229 31.72 -13.49 -14.77
N ALA A 230 30.99 -14.15 -15.65
CA ALA A 230 29.53 -14.08 -15.74
C ALA A 230 28.98 -15.51 -15.89
N PRO A 231 29.03 -16.33 -14.80
CA PRO A 231 28.61 -17.71 -14.86
C PRO A 231 27.13 -17.84 -15.16
N VAL A 232 26.73 -18.94 -15.79
CA VAL A 232 25.36 -19.21 -16.21
C VAL A 232 24.55 -19.90 -15.13
N VAL A 233 23.26 -19.62 -15.05
CA VAL A 233 22.31 -20.33 -14.21
C VAL A 233 21.59 -21.39 -15.06
N HIS A 234 21.36 -22.56 -14.51
CA HIS A 234 20.65 -23.64 -15.20
C HIS A 234 19.15 -23.61 -14.89
N HIS A 235 18.31 -23.79 -15.91
CA HIS A 235 16.87 -23.95 -15.77
C HIS A 235 16.39 -25.13 -16.63
N GLY A 236 16.13 -26.27 -15.98
CA GLY A 236 15.65 -27.48 -16.68
C GLY A 236 16.57 -27.91 -17.83
N GLY A 237 17.88 -27.87 -17.63
CA GLY A 237 18.89 -28.21 -18.63
C GLY A 237 19.21 -27.10 -19.64
N VAL A 238 18.55 -25.92 -19.55
CA VAL A 238 18.84 -24.76 -20.40
C VAL A 238 19.74 -23.79 -19.67
N GLU A 239 20.85 -23.40 -20.28
CA GLU A 239 21.76 -22.38 -19.77
C GLU A 239 21.16 -20.99 -19.93
N LYS A 240 21.18 -20.22 -18.85
CA LYS A 240 20.71 -18.82 -18.80
C LYS A 240 21.88 -17.91 -18.52
N HIS A 241 22.26 -17.16 -19.55
CA HIS A 241 23.30 -16.16 -19.43
C HIS A 241 22.78 -14.93 -18.69
N PRO A 242 23.62 -14.30 -17.85
CA PRO A 242 23.22 -13.09 -17.14
C PRO A 242 23.04 -11.90 -18.08
N GLU A 243 21.96 -11.16 -17.88
CA GLU A 243 21.60 -9.97 -18.64
C GLU A 243 22.39 -8.74 -18.16
N SER A 244 22.67 -7.81 -19.07
CA SER A 244 23.28 -6.51 -18.71
C SER A 244 22.28 -5.56 -18.03
N ALA A 245 20.98 -5.75 -18.26
CA ALA A 245 19.88 -5.03 -17.66
C ALA A 245 18.63 -5.92 -17.65
N LEU A 246 17.97 -6.02 -16.52
CA LEU A 246 16.78 -6.84 -16.30
C LEU A 246 15.59 -5.94 -15.98
N ARG A 247 14.43 -6.24 -16.56
CA ARG A 247 13.18 -5.54 -16.24
C ARG A 247 12.27 -6.43 -15.39
N TRP A 248 12.10 -6.07 -14.11
CA TRP A 248 11.18 -6.76 -13.22
C TRP A 248 10.10 -5.82 -12.67
N LEU A 249 8.85 -6.24 -12.73
CA LEU A 249 7.67 -5.48 -12.28
C LEU A 249 7.66 -4.02 -12.78
N GLY A 250 8.13 -3.81 -14.02
CA GLY A 250 8.15 -2.48 -14.64
C GLY A 250 9.39 -1.64 -14.35
N ILE A 251 10.28 -2.06 -13.46
CA ILE A 251 11.52 -1.36 -13.12
C ILE A 251 12.70 -2.03 -13.80
N TRP A 252 13.57 -1.23 -14.45
CA TRP A 252 14.81 -1.69 -15.04
C TRP A 252 15.91 -1.65 -13.99
N LEU A 253 16.53 -2.80 -13.77
CA LEU A 253 17.67 -3.00 -12.87
C LEU A 253 18.94 -3.14 -13.70
N ASP A 254 20.06 -2.70 -13.16
CA ASP A 254 21.41 -2.93 -13.66
C ASP A 254 22.33 -3.41 -12.54
N SER A 255 23.46 -4.04 -12.87
CA SER A 255 24.36 -4.71 -11.95
C SER A 255 24.85 -3.87 -10.76
N ARG A 256 24.75 -2.54 -10.83
CA ARG A 256 25.18 -1.59 -9.80
C ARG A 256 24.03 -0.77 -9.19
N LEU A 257 22.80 -1.06 -9.55
CA LEU A 257 21.61 -0.28 -9.16
C LEU A 257 21.77 1.22 -9.48
N SER A 258 22.31 1.55 -10.68
CA SER A 258 22.47 2.94 -11.13
C SER A 258 21.17 3.55 -11.61
N PHE A 259 20.21 2.72 -12.06
CA PHE A 259 18.91 3.09 -12.65
C PHE A 259 18.98 4.01 -13.87
N ARG A 260 20.16 4.12 -14.50
CA ARG A 260 20.35 4.95 -15.68
C ARG A 260 19.41 4.53 -16.81
N LEU A 261 19.35 3.23 -17.11
CA LEU A 261 18.49 2.68 -18.15
C LEU A 261 17.01 2.87 -17.81
N HIS A 262 16.63 2.69 -16.54
CA HIS A 262 15.26 2.92 -16.07
C HIS A 262 14.80 4.34 -16.39
N VAL A 263 15.54 5.34 -15.90
CA VAL A 263 15.21 6.75 -16.13
C VAL A 263 15.23 7.09 -17.62
N GLU A 264 16.17 6.55 -18.40
CA GLU A 264 16.24 6.77 -19.83
C GLU A 264 14.99 6.28 -20.57
N LYS A 265 14.57 5.04 -20.31
CA LYS A 265 13.36 4.43 -20.92
C LYS A 265 12.10 5.18 -20.56
N TRP A 266 11.91 5.52 -19.27
CA TRP A 266 10.71 6.21 -18.82
C TRP A 266 10.68 7.68 -19.22
N ALA A 267 11.81 8.39 -19.21
CA ALA A 267 11.91 9.75 -19.74
C ALA A 267 11.61 9.81 -21.24
N ALA A 268 12.09 8.83 -22.03
CA ALA A 268 11.75 8.73 -23.44
C ALA A 268 10.24 8.52 -23.66
N LYS A 269 9.62 7.63 -22.86
CA LYS A 269 8.18 7.38 -22.92
C LYS A 269 7.36 8.62 -22.53
N ALA A 270 7.74 9.28 -21.43
CA ALA A 270 7.10 10.52 -20.99
C ALA A 270 7.22 11.63 -22.05
N LYS A 271 8.40 11.74 -22.67
CA LYS A 271 8.65 12.68 -23.78
C LYS A 271 7.75 12.40 -24.98
N ALA A 272 7.53 11.13 -25.34
CA ALA A 272 6.61 10.77 -26.43
C ALA A 272 5.17 11.19 -26.11
N VAL A 273 4.70 10.98 -24.87
CA VAL A 273 3.38 11.47 -24.43
C VAL A 273 3.31 13.00 -24.50
N ALA A 274 4.36 13.71 -24.04
CA ALA A 274 4.41 15.16 -24.10
C ALA A 274 4.37 15.70 -25.54
N TYR A 275 5.02 15.03 -26.49
CA TYR A 275 4.93 15.37 -27.91
C TYR A 275 3.54 15.14 -28.48
N HIS A 276 2.88 14.04 -28.08
CA HIS A 276 1.50 13.78 -28.49
C HIS A 276 0.57 14.88 -27.99
N LEU A 277 0.65 15.25 -26.70
CA LEU A 277 -0.13 16.35 -26.14
C LEU A 277 0.13 17.67 -26.89
N ARG A 278 1.41 17.96 -27.18
CA ARG A 278 1.77 19.16 -27.95
C ARG A 278 1.15 19.18 -29.35
N GLY A 279 1.04 18.02 -30.00
CA GLY A 279 0.38 17.90 -31.32
C GLY A 279 -1.13 18.17 -31.27
N LEU A 280 -1.75 17.99 -30.09
CA LEU A 280 -3.18 18.30 -29.89
C LEU A 280 -3.42 19.77 -29.54
N THR A 281 -2.38 20.51 -29.12
CA THR A 281 -2.49 21.91 -28.74
C THR A 281 -2.36 22.82 -29.96
N ASN A 282 -3.39 23.61 -30.21
CA ASN A 282 -3.42 24.62 -31.25
C ASN A 282 -3.85 25.95 -30.62
N THR A 283 -3.22 27.03 -31.01
CA THR A 283 -3.51 28.37 -30.47
C THR A 283 -4.87 28.93 -30.87
N VAL A 284 -5.47 28.38 -31.95
CA VAL A 284 -6.78 28.85 -32.47
C VAL A 284 -7.92 27.94 -32.02
N HIS A 285 -7.74 26.61 -32.10
CA HIS A 285 -8.81 25.65 -31.84
C HIS A 285 -8.42 24.56 -30.84
N GLY A 286 -7.28 24.71 -30.16
CA GLY A 286 -6.79 23.73 -29.18
C GLY A 286 -7.49 23.81 -27.83
N PRO A 287 -7.26 22.81 -26.97
CA PRO A 287 -7.78 22.81 -25.61
C PRO A 287 -7.14 23.94 -24.77
N LEU A 288 -7.87 24.39 -23.76
CA LEU A 288 -7.39 25.41 -22.82
C LEU A 288 -6.09 24.97 -22.10
N PRO A 289 -5.16 25.90 -21.79
CA PRO A 289 -3.94 25.59 -21.06
C PRO A 289 -4.18 24.83 -19.75
N SER A 290 -5.27 25.10 -19.03
CA SER A 290 -5.69 24.41 -17.82
C SER A 290 -5.98 22.93 -18.06
N ALA A 291 -6.66 22.59 -19.16
CA ALA A 291 -6.94 21.22 -19.56
C ALA A 291 -5.66 20.47 -19.97
N VAL A 292 -4.76 21.14 -20.72
CA VAL A 292 -3.45 20.56 -21.08
C VAL A 292 -2.58 20.34 -19.85
N ARG A 293 -2.61 21.28 -18.88
CA ARG A 293 -1.92 21.12 -17.59
C ARG A 293 -2.43 19.89 -16.84
N SER A 294 -3.74 19.70 -16.77
CA SER A 294 -4.35 18.52 -16.17
C SER A 294 -3.92 17.23 -16.89
N ALA A 295 -3.87 17.23 -18.21
CA ALA A 295 -3.37 16.11 -19.00
C ALA A 295 -1.87 15.83 -18.77
N VAL A 296 -1.04 16.85 -18.62
CA VAL A 296 0.39 16.68 -18.27
C VAL A 296 0.53 16.03 -16.89
N ARG A 297 -0.22 16.50 -15.89
CA ARG A 297 -0.21 15.91 -14.55
C ARG A 297 -0.75 14.48 -14.52
N ALA A 298 -1.73 14.16 -15.33
CA ALA A 298 -2.34 12.82 -15.38
C ALA A 298 -1.54 11.82 -16.25
N CYS A 299 -0.91 12.26 -17.33
CA CYS A 299 -0.34 11.36 -18.33
C CYS A 299 1.19 11.42 -18.46
N VAL A 300 1.82 12.57 -18.16
CA VAL A 300 3.28 12.73 -18.29
C VAL A 300 4.00 12.52 -16.95
N GLU A 301 3.56 13.20 -15.89
CA GLU A 301 4.19 13.09 -14.57
C GLU A 301 4.22 11.65 -14.04
N PRO A 302 3.12 10.86 -14.04
CA PRO A 302 3.15 9.50 -13.52
C PRO A 302 4.07 8.58 -14.31
N VAL A 303 4.18 8.79 -15.62
CA VAL A 303 5.09 8.04 -16.49
C VAL A 303 6.53 8.41 -16.20
N LEU A 304 6.84 9.71 -16.07
CA LEU A 304 8.18 10.20 -15.79
C LEU A 304 8.71 9.78 -14.42
N LEU A 305 7.83 9.78 -13.40
CA LEU A 305 8.17 9.49 -12.01
C LEU A 305 7.94 8.01 -11.64
N HIS A 306 7.71 7.13 -12.62
CA HIS A 306 7.41 5.72 -12.35
C HIS A 306 8.51 5.05 -11.52
N GLY A 307 8.11 4.38 -10.44
CA GLY A 307 9.00 3.64 -9.54
C GLY A 307 10.05 4.48 -8.83
N SER A 308 9.87 5.82 -8.76
CA SER A 308 10.82 6.71 -8.09
C SER A 308 11.06 6.34 -6.63
N GLU A 309 10.09 5.74 -5.97
CA GLU A 309 10.16 5.22 -4.61
C GLU A 309 11.28 4.18 -4.45
N ALA A 310 11.50 3.36 -5.48
CA ALA A 310 12.51 2.32 -5.47
C ALA A 310 13.91 2.83 -5.86
N TRP A 311 14.03 3.80 -6.76
CA TRP A 311 15.33 4.20 -7.30
C TRP A 311 15.85 5.56 -6.82
N TYR A 312 14.98 6.52 -6.46
CA TYR A 312 15.43 7.86 -6.11
C TYR A 312 15.96 7.93 -4.69
N ARG A 313 17.23 8.28 -4.55
CA ARG A 313 17.95 8.32 -3.26
C ARG A 313 17.77 9.62 -2.47
N GLY A 314 17.21 10.66 -3.09
CA GLY A 314 17.27 12.02 -2.56
C GLY A 314 18.54 12.77 -2.99
N LYS A 315 18.76 13.95 -2.38
CA LYS A 315 19.88 14.85 -2.69
C LYS A 315 21.23 14.34 -2.19
N THR A 316 21.22 13.44 -1.20
CA THR A 316 22.42 12.83 -0.61
C THR A 316 22.37 11.31 -0.65
N ARG A 317 23.50 10.66 -0.47
CA ARG A 317 23.66 9.21 -0.38
C ARG A 317 24.63 8.82 0.74
N PRO A 318 24.47 7.67 1.41
CA PRO A 318 25.45 7.21 2.38
C PRO A 318 26.76 6.80 1.71
N ARG A 319 27.86 6.97 2.43
CA ARG A 319 29.16 6.44 2.01
C ARG A 319 29.25 4.97 2.44
N TRP A 320 29.62 4.08 1.51
CA TRP A 320 29.70 2.64 1.80
C TRP A 320 30.68 2.27 2.92
N THR A 321 31.81 3.01 3.00
CA THR A 321 32.85 2.80 4.01
C THR A 321 32.59 3.52 5.32
N GLN A 322 31.71 4.50 5.33
CA GLN A 322 31.34 5.33 6.49
C GLN A 322 29.84 5.66 6.39
N PRO A 323 28.95 4.72 6.79
CA PRO A 323 27.51 4.86 6.60
C PRO A 323 26.87 6.10 7.27
N THR A 324 27.52 6.64 8.29
CA THR A 324 27.10 7.86 9.02
C THR A 324 27.38 9.15 8.24
N LYS A 325 28.29 9.12 7.25
CA LYS A 325 28.62 10.29 6.43
C LYS A 325 27.84 10.30 5.13
N ASP A 326 27.08 11.36 4.90
CA ASP A 326 26.37 11.59 3.66
C ASP A 326 27.25 12.30 2.64
N LEU A 327 27.15 11.86 1.39
CA LEU A 327 27.75 12.47 0.21
C LEU A 327 26.67 13.03 -0.71
N PRO A 328 26.95 14.08 -1.49
CA PRO A 328 26.04 14.50 -2.55
C PRO A 328 25.68 13.34 -3.49
N SER A 329 24.43 13.24 -3.86
CA SER A 329 23.98 12.22 -4.79
C SER A 329 24.44 12.54 -6.21
N SER A 330 24.98 11.55 -6.93
CA SER A 330 25.40 11.68 -8.33
C SER A 330 24.24 11.62 -9.34
N ASN A 331 23.01 11.95 -8.90
CA ASN A 331 21.80 11.80 -9.72
C ASN A 331 21.57 12.96 -10.73
N GLN A 332 22.46 13.96 -10.78
CA GLN A 332 22.25 15.16 -11.59
C GLN A 332 21.99 14.85 -13.07
N HIS A 333 22.72 13.89 -13.65
CA HIS A 333 22.53 13.47 -15.03
C HIS A 333 21.17 12.81 -15.28
N LEU A 334 20.62 12.10 -14.30
CA LEU A 334 19.26 11.52 -14.35
C LEU A 334 18.21 12.64 -14.32
N LEU A 335 18.36 13.58 -13.38
CA LEU A 335 17.48 14.74 -13.26
C LEU A 335 17.47 15.58 -14.53
N GLN A 336 18.63 15.81 -15.16
CA GLN A 336 18.71 16.53 -16.43
C GLN A 336 17.93 15.84 -17.56
N ARG A 337 17.98 14.49 -17.65
CA ARG A 337 17.19 13.74 -18.64
C ARG A 337 15.69 13.88 -18.41
N MET A 338 15.28 13.76 -17.16
CA MET A 338 13.87 13.92 -16.76
C MET A 338 13.38 15.35 -17.01
N SER A 339 14.17 16.36 -16.66
CA SER A 339 13.86 17.76 -16.91
C SER A 339 13.66 18.08 -18.38
N LYS A 340 14.44 17.45 -19.28
CA LYS A 340 14.24 17.61 -20.74
C LYS A 340 12.86 17.11 -21.20
N ALA A 341 12.36 16.01 -20.62
CA ALA A 341 11.02 15.51 -20.93
C ALA A 341 9.93 16.43 -20.36
N MET A 342 10.11 16.93 -19.11
CA MET A 342 9.17 17.86 -18.50
C MET A 342 9.14 19.22 -19.20
N ASN A 343 10.29 19.74 -19.63
CA ASN A 343 10.36 20.98 -20.40
C ASN A 343 9.56 20.88 -21.72
N GLN A 344 9.53 19.71 -22.33
CA GLN A 344 8.71 19.47 -23.51
C GLN A 344 7.20 19.46 -23.16
N ALA A 345 6.84 18.87 -22.02
CA ALA A 345 5.46 18.85 -21.55
C ALA A 345 4.96 20.27 -21.18
N MET A 346 5.79 21.08 -20.53
CA MET A 346 5.44 22.48 -20.21
C MET A 346 5.23 23.32 -21.49
N ARG A 347 6.00 23.03 -22.57
CA ARG A 347 5.79 23.67 -23.87
C ARG A 347 4.56 23.15 -24.64
N ALA A 348 3.94 22.07 -24.19
CA ALA A 348 2.60 21.71 -24.64
C ALA A 348 1.51 22.51 -23.93
N ILE A 349 1.73 22.88 -22.66
CA ILE A 349 0.80 23.74 -21.90
C ILE A 349 0.86 25.19 -22.41
N LEU A 350 2.10 25.68 -22.62
CA LEU A 350 2.37 27.06 -23.00
C LEU A 350 2.93 27.08 -24.42
N PRO A 351 2.26 27.68 -25.41
CA PRO A 351 2.75 27.78 -26.78
C PRO A 351 3.84 28.85 -26.89
N VAL A 352 5.01 28.58 -26.33
CA VAL A 352 6.13 29.51 -26.25
C VAL A 352 7.33 29.06 -27.05
N TRP A 353 8.23 29.98 -27.35
CA TRP A 353 9.46 29.72 -28.11
C TRP A 353 10.43 28.78 -27.37
N LYS A 354 11.25 28.07 -28.12
CA LYS A 354 12.28 27.18 -27.59
C LYS A 354 13.28 27.91 -26.68
N THR A 355 13.50 29.19 -26.94
CA THR A 355 14.41 30.09 -26.21
C THR A 355 13.84 30.62 -24.89
N THR A 356 12.54 30.43 -24.62
CA THR A 356 11.92 30.86 -23.35
C THR A 356 12.64 30.22 -22.16
N PRO A 357 13.06 31.03 -21.15
CA PRO A 357 13.77 30.54 -19.97
C PRO A 357 12.96 29.47 -19.22
N ILE A 358 13.65 28.45 -18.71
CA ILE A 358 13.01 27.30 -18.04
C ILE A 358 12.30 27.74 -16.75
N THR A 359 12.82 28.72 -16.03
CA THR A 359 12.21 29.29 -14.82
C THR A 359 10.84 29.89 -15.11
N ILE A 360 10.69 30.59 -16.24
CA ILE A 360 9.41 31.12 -16.70
C ILE A 360 8.44 29.98 -17.02
N LEU A 361 8.93 28.90 -17.70
CA LEU A 361 8.09 27.74 -18.00
C LEU A 361 7.51 27.11 -16.73
N HIS A 362 8.30 26.92 -15.69
CA HIS A 362 7.82 26.37 -14.41
C HIS A 362 6.80 27.27 -13.75
N ARG A 363 7.07 28.58 -13.70
CA ARG A 363 6.17 29.57 -13.09
C ARG A 363 4.81 29.61 -13.78
N GLU A 364 4.81 29.82 -15.10
CA GLU A 364 3.57 30.04 -15.86
C GLU A 364 2.78 28.73 -16.13
N SER A 365 3.48 27.60 -16.29
CA SER A 365 2.80 26.31 -16.41
C SER A 365 2.24 25.81 -15.07
N GLY A 366 2.75 26.28 -13.93
CA GLY A 366 2.42 25.76 -12.61
C GLY A 366 2.89 24.31 -12.38
N ILE A 367 3.88 23.84 -13.13
CA ILE A 367 4.53 22.54 -12.96
C ILE A 367 5.84 22.71 -12.20
N PRO A 368 6.01 22.12 -11.02
CA PRO A 368 7.25 22.23 -10.25
C PRO A 368 8.46 21.60 -10.98
N PRO A 369 9.70 22.00 -10.63
CA PRO A 369 10.91 21.31 -11.07
C PRO A 369 10.90 19.82 -10.70
N VAL A 370 11.57 18.99 -11.52
CA VAL A 370 11.56 17.52 -11.39
C VAL A 370 12.12 17.05 -10.04
N ASP A 371 13.14 17.72 -9.52
CA ASP A 371 13.71 17.41 -8.21
C ASP A 371 12.70 17.64 -7.07
N GLN A 372 11.90 18.71 -7.15
CA GLN A 372 10.81 18.96 -6.19
C GLN A 372 9.69 17.92 -6.30
N LEU A 373 9.32 17.51 -7.52
CA LEU A 373 8.33 16.45 -7.74
C LEU A 373 8.81 15.11 -7.16
N LEU A 374 10.09 14.78 -7.31
CA LEU A 374 10.69 13.58 -6.74
C LEU A 374 10.76 13.62 -5.22
N GLU A 375 11.15 14.75 -4.61
CA GLU A 375 11.16 14.92 -3.16
C GLU A 375 9.73 14.87 -2.58
N ALA A 376 8.77 15.52 -3.22
CA ALA A 376 7.36 15.42 -2.82
C ALA A 376 6.85 13.96 -2.87
N ARG A 377 7.27 13.21 -3.90
CA ARG A 377 6.91 11.79 -4.02
C ARG A 377 7.59 10.93 -2.96
N ARG A 378 8.84 11.23 -2.64
CA ARG A 378 9.60 10.58 -1.59
C ARG A 378 8.99 10.83 -0.21
N LEU A 379 8.53 12.05 0.06
CA LEU A 379 7.83 12.40 1.30
C LEU A 379 6.50 11.65 1.42
N ARG A 380 5.70 11.59 0.34
CA ARG A 380 4.46 10.78 0.30
C ARG A 380 4.75 9.29 0.52
N PHE A 381 5.85 8.79 -0.03
CA PHE A 381 6.27 7.41 0.19
C PHE A 381 6.65 7.18 1.66
N SER A 382 7.33 8.13 2.31
CA SER A 382 7.62 8.08 3.75
C SER A 382 6.33 8.01 4.58
N ALA A 383 5.36 8.88 4.32
CA ALA A 383 4.05 8.83 4.99
C ALA A 383 3.33 7.49 4.76
N ARG A 384 3.39 6.98 3.51
CA ARG A 384 2.85 5.65 3.21
C ARG A 384 3.57 4.54 3.99
N LEU A 385 4.89 4.59 4.14
CA LEU A 385 5.65 3.62 4.94
C LEU A 385 5.17 3.60 6.40
N LYS A 386 4.80 4.75 6.96
CA LYS A 386 4.23 4.85 8.32
C LYS A 386 2.84 4.22 8.41
N SER A 387 2.04 4.27 7.33
CA SER A 387 0.69 3.69 7.27
C SER A 387 0.64 2.18 6.98
N LEU A 388 1.78 1.51 6.77
CA LEU A 388 1.84 0.07 6.54
C LEU A 388 1.71 -0.70 7.85
N ASP A 389 0.93 -1.78 7.80
CA ASP A 389 0.79 -2.72 8.91
C ASP A 389 2.11 -3.46 9.23
N GLU A 390 2.21 -4.01 10.43
CA GLU A 390 3.43 -4.69 10.90
C GLU A 390 3.79 -5.95 10.09
N ALA A 391 2.81 -6.60 9.46
CA ALA A 391 3.03 -7.77 8.61
C ALA A 391 3.52 -7.40 7.19
N HIS A 392 3.61 -6.12 6.86
CA HIS A 392 4.10 -5.68 5.57
C HIS A 392 5.63 -5.80 5.49
N PRO A 393 6.22 -6.38 4.43
CA PRO A 393 7.67 -6.60 4.33
C PRO A 393 8.49 -5.31 4.46
N LEU A 394 8.04 -4.19 3.87
CA LEU A 394 8.74 -2.92 4.03
C LEU A 394 8.73 -2.41 5.47
N ALA A 395 7.68 -2.71 6.25
CA ALA A 395 7.63 -2.31 7.65
C ALA A 395 8.70 -3.01 8.50
N SER A 396 8.94 -4.29 8.24
CA SER A 396 10.00 -5.05 8.93
C SER A 396 11.40 -4.59 8.51
N GLN A 397 11.61 -4.27 7.21
CA GLN A 397 12.88 -3.83 6.67
C GLN A 397 13.30 -2.40 7.08
N THR A 398 12.33 -1.54 7.46
CA THR A 398 12.62 -0.20 7.98
C THR A 398 13.04 -0.23 9.45
N ARG A 399 12.66 -1.26 10.21
CA ARG A 399 13.08 -1.40 11.61
C ARG A 399 14.60 -1.55 11.70
N PRO A 400 15.27 -0.95 12.70
CA PRO A 400 16.65 -1.32 13.00
C PRO A 400 16.69 -2.82 13.32
N PRO A 401 17.77 -3.53 12.97
CA PRO A 401 17.90 -4.94 13.35
C PRO A 401 17.69 -5.07 14.87
N THR A 402 16.88 -6.03 15.26
CA THR A 402 16.55 -6.32 16.66
C THR A 402 17.82 -6.35 17.49
N GLN A 403 17.81 -5.77 18.68
CA GLN A 403 18.93 -5.82 19.61
C GLN A 403 19.42 -7.27 19.73
N PRO A 404 20.74 -7.51 19.72
CA PRO A 404 21.28 -8.84 19.81
C PRO A 404 20.76 -9.53 21.06
N THR A 405 20.39 -10.81 20.95
CA THR A 405 20.02 -11.62 22.11
C THR A 405 21.21 -11.70 23.07
N TYR A 406 20.94 -11.97 24.35
CA TYR A 406 21.98 -12.12 25.39
C TYR A 406 23.14 -13.07 24.94
N HIS A 407 22.85 -14.06 24.10
CA HIS A 407 23.83 -14.97 23.52
C HIS A 407 24.76 -14.31 22.50
N ASP A 408 24.24 -13.31 21.76
CA ASP A 408 25.05 -12.52 20.82
C ASP A 408 25.92 -11.49 21.53
N LEU A 409 25.49 -11.01 22.70
CA LEU A 409 26.26 -10.09 23.55
C LEU A 409 27.49 -10.77 24.16
N ILE A 410 27.40 -12.07 24.49
CA ILE A 410 28.56 -12.84 25.06
C ILE A 410 29.62 -13.13 23.99
N LYS A 411 29.25 -13.32 22.73
CA LYS A 411 30.16 -13.59 21.61
C LYS A 411 30.81 -12.35 21.01
N ARG A 412 30.37 -11.16 21.34
CA ARG A 412 30.86 -9.89 20.77
C ARG A 412 31.60 -9.09 21.83
N ARG A 413 32.93 -9.15 21.76
CA ARG A 413 33.78 -8.16 22.43
C ARG A 413 33.40 -6.75 21.90
N TYR A 414 32.72 -5.95 22.72
CA TYR A 414 32.63 -4.51 22.66
C TYR A 414 32.55 -3.85 21.26
N GLN A 415 31.44 -4.01 20.56
CA GLN A 415 31.03 -3.06 19.52
C GLN A 415 29.54 -2.78 19.68
N THR A 416 29.21 -1.59 20.12
CA THR A 416 27.88 -1.01 20.13
C THR A 416 27.34 -0.93 18.69
N GLN A 417 26.51 -1.90 18.31
CA GLN A 417 26.05 -2.09 16.93
C GLN A 417 24.94 -1.17 16.48
N THR A 418 24.48 -0.24 17.31
CA THR A 418 23.44 0.73 16.97
C THR A 418 23.92 1.83 16.02
N GLU A 419 25.21 2.05 15.86
CA GLU A 419 25.76 3.17 15.08
C GLU A 419 26.14 2.85 13.63
N ASN A 420 26.15 1.58 13.18
CA ASN A 420 26.71 1.20 11.87
C ASN A 420 25.74 0.50 10.91
N VAL A 421 24.42 0.68 11.06
CA VAL A 421 23.47 0.12 10.10
C VAL A 421 23.48 0.93 8.81
N PHE A 422 23.75 0.26 7.68
CA PHE A 422 23.75 0.93 6.39
C PHE A 422 22.34 1.49 6.06
N ARG A 423 22.31 2.78 5.73
CA ARG A 423 21.07 3.50 5.42
C ARG A 423 20.70 3.29 3.96
N THR A 424 19.98 2.19 3.66
CA THR A 424 19.44 1.90 2.32
C THR A 424 18.49 2.99 1.85
N ARG A 425 18.11 2.99 0.56
CA ARG A 425 17.09 3.92 0.03
C ARG A 425 15.80 3.88 0.83
N LEU A 426 15.35 2.67 1.19
CA LEU A 426 14.14 2.44 1.96
C LEU A 426 14.22 3.08 3.35
N ARG A 427 15.27 2.80 4.13
CA ARG A 427 15.47 3.38 5.46
C ARG A 427 15.55 4.90 5.42
N ARG A 428 16.27 5.45 4.45
CA ARG A 428 16.38 6.90 4.26
C ARG A 428 15.05 7.55 3.85
N ALA A 429 14.17 6.83 3.20
CA ALA A 429 12.83 7.31 2.93
C ALA A 429 11.97 7.29 4.21
N ASP A 430 12.07 6.24 5.01
CA ASP A 430 11.34 6.13 6.28
C ASP A 430 11.77 7.20 7.30
N GLU A 431 13.06 7.55 7.34
CA GLU A 431 13.64 8.57 8.23
C GLU A 431 13.22 10.02 7.92
N LEU A 432 12.53 10.29 6.81
CA LEU A 432 12.08 11.64 6.46
C LEU A 432 10.98 12.16 7.38
N LEU A 433 10.19 11.28 7.93
CA LEU A 433 9.13 11.60 8.88
C LEU A 433 9.41 10.94 10.22
N ALA A 434 8.96 11.59 11.28
CA ALA A 434 9.10 11.09 12.63
C ALA A 434 8.47 9.68 12.79
N PRO A 435 8.96 8.85 13.74
CA PRO A 435 8.28 7.62 14.11
C PRO A 435 6.85 7.90 14.56
N CYS A 436 5.91 7.07 14.13
CA CYS A 436 4.54 7.07 14.62
C CYS A 436 4.05 5.63 14.85
N PRO A 437 3.01 5.41 15.66
CA PRO A 437 2.40 4.11 15.84
C PRO A 437 1.96 3.53 14.49
N ARG A 438 2.32 2.28 14.21
CA ARG A 438 1.89 1.60 12.99
C ARG A 438 0.51 1.00 13.16
N PRO A 439 -0.36 1.08 12.13
CA PRO A 439 -1.65 0.44 12.21
C PRO A 439 -1.50 -1.08 12.26
N LYS A 440 -2.38 -1.72 13.02
CA LYS A 440 -2.49 -3.18 13.09
C LYS A 440 -3.53 -3.67 12.07
N LEU A 441 -3.39 -4.90 11.62
CA LEU A 441 -4.45 -5.57 10.87
C LEU A 441 -5.55 -5.95 11.85
N VAL A 442 -6.70 -5.30 11.75
CA VAL A 442 -7.78 -5.47 12.73
C VAL A 442 -8.96 -6.17 12.09
N GLN A 443 -9.55 -7.11 12.84
CA GLN A 443 -10.86 -7.65 12.52
C GLN A 443 -11.92 -6.64 13.00
N ARG A 444 -13.00 -6.47 12.23
CA ARG A 444 -14.12 -5.64 12.65
C ARG A 444 -14.76 -6.23 13.91
N CYS A 445 -14.71 -5.51 15.00
CA CYS A 445 -15.31 -5.91 16.28
C CYS A 445 -16.66 -5.26 16.52
N PHE A 446 -16.90 -4.09 15.96
CA PHE A 446 -18.10 -3.29 16.17
C PHE A 446 -18.66 -2.82 14.82
N GLN A 447 -19.96 -2.96 14.64
CA GLN A 447 -20.68 -2.46 13.48
C GLN A 447 -22.01 -1.89 13.94
N GLN A 448 -22.21 -0.61 13.67
CA GLN A 448 -23.49 0.05 13.86
C GLN A 448 -24.11 0.33 12.51
N GLU A 449 -25.43 0.22 12.38
CA GLU A 449 -26.14 0.63 11.19
C GLU A 449 -25.87 2.11 10.88
N GLU A 450 -25.60 2.39 9.62
CA GLU A 450 -25.28 3.74 9.17
C GLU A 450 -26.56 4.57 9.14
N ILE A 451 -26.72 5.44 10.12
CA ILE A 451 -27.71 6.52 10.02
C ILE A 451 -27.10 7.55 9.08
N VAL A 452 -27.40 7.44 7.78
CA VAL A 452 -26.91 8.37 6.75
C VAL A 452 -27.43 9.77 7.09
N PRO A 453 -26.55 10.76 7.34
CA PRO A 453 -27.00 12.14 7.44
C PRO A 453 -27.69 12.51 6.12
N LEU A 454 -28.73 13.29 6.18
CA LEU A 454 -29.40 13.84 4.99
C LEU A 454 -28.45 14.84 4.30
N GLN A 455 -27.47 14.33 3.56
CA GLN A 455 -26.44 15.14 2.87
C GLN A 455 -27.03 16.13 1.85
N THR A 456 -28.30 15.95 1.47
CA THR A 456 -29.05 16.80 0.53
C THR A 456 -29.95 17.84 1.23
N ALA A 457 -30.09 17.78 2.56
CA ALA A 457 -30.90 18.71 3.31
C ALA A 457 -30.12 19.99 3.67
N SER A 458 -30.80 21.13 3.72
CA SER A 458 -30.20 22.37 4.22
C SER A 458 -29.76 22.19 5.69
N LYS A 459 -28.76 22.96 6.13
CA LYS A 459 -28.22 22.94 7.50
C LYS A 459 -29.34 23.11 8.53
N GLU A 460 -30.27 24.03 8.30
CA GLU A 460 -31.43 24.31 9.17
C GLU A 460 -32.36 23.08 9.33
N LYS A 461 -32.68 22.38 8.23
CA LYS A 461 -33.49 21.15 8.28
C LYS A 461 -32.80 20.05 9.07
N THR A 462 -31.48 19.92 8.91
CA THR A 462 -30.69 18.90 9.61
C THR A 462 -30.62 19.21 11.11
N THR A 463 -30.46 20.49 11.48
CA THR A 463 -30.48 20.96 12.87
C THR A 463 -31.82 20.71 13.53
N SER A 464 -32.92 21.09 12.84
CA SER A 464 -34.27 20.87 13.34
C SER A 464 -34.58 19.38 13.56
N ALA A 465 -34.16 18.52 12.61
CA ALA A 465 -34.32 17.08 12.74
C ALA A 465 -33.50 16.50 13.91
N PHE A 466 -32.30 17.03 14.16
CA PHE A 466 -31.48 16.62 15.32
C PHE A 466 -32.12 17.05 16.64
N LEU A 467 -32.63 18.26 16.75
CA LEU A 467 -33.31 18.77 17.96
C LEU A 467 -34.60 18.00 18.25
N CYS A 468 -35.41 17.70 17.23
CA CYS A 468 -36.59 16.83 17.38
C CYS A 468 -36.21 15.43 17.91
N TRP A 469 -35.17 14.83 17.36
CA TRP A 469 -34.67 13.56 17.85
C TRP A 469 -34.20 13.66 19.30
N LEU A 470 -33.46 14.71 19.66
CA LEU A 470 -32.98 14.94 21.02
C LEU A 470 -34.13 15.01 22.04
N GLN A 471 -35.24 15.67 21.66
CA GLN A 471 -36.45 15.74 22.47
C GLN A 471 -37.20 14.40 22.61
N SER A 472 -37.01 13.48 21.67
CA SER A 472 -37.62 12.14 21.71
C SER A 472 -36.88 11.15 22.61
N LEU A 473 -35.71 11.53 23.14
CA LEU A 473 -34.92 10.64 24.01
C LEU A 473 -35.55 10.51 25.40
N GLY A 474 -35.45 9.32 25.96
CA GLY A 474 -35.90 9.06 27.34
C GLY A 474 -35.05 9.84 28.39
N PRO A 475 -35.64 10.20 29.53
CA PRO A 475 -35.00 11.07 30.53
C PRO A 475 -33.72 10.49 31.15
N LEU A 476 -33.52 9.18 31.07
CA LEU A 476 -32.32 8.50 31.61
C LEU A 476 -31.22 8.36 30.56
N THR A 477 -31.46 8.79 29.32
CA THR A 477 -30.49 8.68 28.24
C THR A 477 -29.33 9.66 28.43
N LEU A 478 -28.10 9.17 28.28
CA LEU A 478 -26.92 10.01 28.30
C LEU A 478 -26.55 10.43 26.86
N VAL A 479 -26.31 11.72 26.67
CA VAL A 479 -25.84 12.27 25.41
C VAL A 479 -24.46 12.91 25.62
N VAL A 480 -23.45 12.34 25.02
CA VAL A 480 -22.08 12.85 25.05
C VAL A 480 -21.83 13.65 23.78
N TYR A 481 -21.53 14.90 23.90
CA TYR A 481 -21.05 15.74 22.78
C TYR A 481 -19.54 15.80 22.86
N SER A 482 -18.87 15.66 21.73
CA SER A 482 -17.42 15.71 21.61
C SER A 482 -17.02 16.58 20.44
N ASP A 483 -15.96 17.33 20.60
CA ASP A 483 -15.37 18.17 19.55
C ASP A 483 -13.84 18.19 19.65
N GLY A 484 -13.19 18.39 18.50
CA GLY A 484 -11.74 18.51 18.36
C GLY A 484 -11.34 19.89 17.82
N SER A 485 -10.31 20.46 18.38
CA SER A 485 -9.77 21.76 17.94
C SER A 485 -8.30 21.69 17.59
N LEU A 486 -7.88 22.56 16.67
CA LEU A 486 -6.47 22.77 16.32
C LEU A 486 -6.17 24.28 16.45
N SER A 487 -5.25 24.64 17.32
CA SER A 487 -4.84 26.04 17.46
C SER A 487 -4.03 26.52 16.27
N SER A 488 -3.88 27.86 16.14
CA SER A 488 -3.01 28.48 15.13
C SER A 488 -1.54 28.06 15.26
N GLU A 489 -1.13 27.60 16.43
CA GLU A 489 0.22 27.10 16.72
C GLU A 489 0.36 25.60 16.47
N GLY A 490 -0.72 24.92 16.01
CA GLY A 490 -0.72 23.49 15.70
C GLY A 490 -0.97 22.58 16.90
N ALA A 491 -1.44 23.10 18.04
CA ALA A 491 -1.83 22.29 19.18
C ALA A 491 -3.22 21.67 18.99
N ALA A 492 -3.28 20.34 18.93
CA ALA A 492 -4.52 19.58 18.87
C ALA A 492 -5.07 19.35 20.27
N SER A 493 -6.37 19.54 20.46
CA SER A 493 -7.06 19.40 21.74
C SER A 493 -8.49 18.92 21.55
N TYR A 494 -9.05 18.29 22.56
CA TYR A 494 -10.42 17.81 22.56
C TYR A 494 -11.20 18.35 23.75
N GLY A 495 -12.51 18.42 23.58
CA GLY A 495 -13.46 18.69 24.64
C GLY A 495 -14.68 17.79 24.53
N PHE A 496 -15.27 17.46 25.65
CA PHE A 496 -16.55 16.75 25.67
C PHE A 496 -17.44 17.22 26.83
N THR A 497 -18.75 17.05 26.64
CA THR A 497 -19.74 17.32 27.68
C THR A 497 -20.80 16.23 27.68
N ILE A 498 -21.24 15.80 28.86
CA ILE A 498 -22.24 14.76 29.04
C ILE A 498 -23.52 15.41 29.53
N HIS A 499 -24.60 15.16 28.83
CA HIS A 499 -25.93 15.67 29.14
C HIS A 499 -26.89 14.54 29.51
N GLN A 500 -27.75 14.79 30.45
CA GLN A 500 -28.91 13.96 30.77
C GLN A 500 -30.14 14.87 30.78
N ASN A 501 -31.17 14.50 30.06
CA ASN A 501 -32.38 15.32 29.90
C ASN A 501 -32.07 16.78 29.48
N ASN A 502 -31.14 16.95 28.54
CA ASN A 502 -30.61 18.24 28.02
C ASN A 502 -29.90 19.12 29.07
N VAL A 503 -29.61 18.62 30.26
CA VAL A 503 -28.84 19.31 31.29
C VAL A 503 -27.41 18.76 31.32
N PRO A 504 -26.39 19.61 31.29
CA PRO A 504 -25.00 19.15 31.41
C PRO A 504 -24.72 18.65 32.81
N ILE A 505 -24.24 17.41 32.93
CA ILE A 505 -23.93 16.75 34.19
C ILE A 505 -22.45 16.52 34.42
N PHE A 506 -21.66 16.48 33.35
CA PHE A 506 -20.21 16.29 33.41
C PHE A 506 -19.53 16.89 32.16
N ASN A 507 -18.30 17.34 32.28
CA ASN A 507 -17.49 17.77 31.16
C ASN A 507 -16.01 17.43 31.38
N GLY A 508 -15.26 17.44 30.29
CA GLY A 508 -13.83 17.22 30.32
C GLY A 508 -13.18 17.72 29.05
N SER A 509 -11.89 17.91 29.12
CA SER A 509 -11.10 18.34 27.97
C SER A 509 -9.63 17.93 28.16
N GLY A 510 -8.87 17.89 27.07
CA GLY A 510 -7.44 17.60 27.14
C GLY A 510 -6.70 18.05 25.88
N ARG A 511 -5.39 18.26 26.01
CA ARG A 511 -4.49 18.50 24.90
C ARG A 511 -3.85 17.18 24.45
N LEU A 512 -3.73 17.01 23.16
CA LEU A 512 -2.95 15.93 22.55
C LEU A 512 -1.52 16.40 22.27
N GLY A 513 -0.62 15.45 22.01
CA GLY A 513 0.67 15.76 21.37
C GLY A 513 0.50 16.14 19.90
N PRO A 514 1.51 15.92 19.05
CA PRO A 514 1.44 16.21 17.62
C PRO A 514 0.34 15.38 16.93
N ALA A 515 -0.84 15.95 16.74
CA ALA A 515 -2.04 15.30 16.22
C ALA A 515 -2.85 16.23 15.32
N GLY A 516 -3.73 15.68 14.50
CA GLY A 516 -4.68 16.45 13.71
C GLY A 516 -6.03 16.61 14.40
N VAL A 517 -6.91 17.49 13.87
CA VAL A 517 -8.28 17.68 14.39
C VAL A 517 -9.03 16.35 14.41
N PHE A 518 -8.90 15.54 13.37
CA PHE A 518 -9.52 14.22 13.27
C PHE A 518 -9.17 13.30 14.45
N ASP A 519 -7.92 13.33 14.89
CA ASP A 519 -7.45 12.53 16.03
C ASP A 519 -8.02 13.07 17.36
N ALA A 520 -8.14 14.40 17.45
CA ALA A 520 -8.71 15.07 18.62
C ALA A 520 -10.20 14.74 18.78
N GLU A 521 -10.96 14.71 17.69
CA GLU A 521 -12.36 14.26 17.66
C GLU A 521 -12.52 12.83 18.18
N ALA A 522 -11.68 11.93 17.68
CA ALA A 522 -11.70 10.54 18.12
C ALA A 522 -11.34 10.39 19.61
N ALA A 523 -10.33 11.14 20.07
CA ALA A 523 -9.90 11.13 21.47
C ALA A 523 -11.00 11.68 22.40
N GLY A 524 -11.63 12.79 22.04
CA GLY A 524 -12.74 13.38 22.79
C GLY A 524 -13.93 12.42 22.90
N ALA A 525 -14.28 11.73 21.82
CA ALA A 525 -15.34 10.72 21.82
C ALA A 525 -15.01 9.54 22.75
N LEU A 526 -13.77 9.06 22.76
CA LEU A 526 -13.33 7.99 23.67
C LEU A 526 -13.32 8.42 25.12
N GLU A 527 -12.76 9.58 25.43
CA GLU A 527 -12.68 10.08 26.81
C GLU A 527 -14.09 10.44 27.35
N GLY A 528 -14.95 11.00 26.49
CA GLY A 528 -16.36 11.22 26.83
C GLY A 528 -17.12 9.93 27.09
N LEU A 529 -16.87 8.87 26.31
CA LEU A 529 -17.46 7.55 26.56
C LEU A 529 -16.95 6.95 27.88
N LYS A 530 -15.64 7.01 28.15
CA LYS A 530 -15.09 6.53 29.44
C LYS A 530 -15.70 7.27 30.64
N ALA A 531 -15.81 8.58 30.51
CA ALA A 531 -16.45 9.39 31.56
C ALA A 531 -17.93 9.01 31.77
N ALA A 532 -18.69 8.82 30.68
CA ALA A 532 -20.09 8.39 30.76
C ALA A 532 -20.24 7.02 31.41
N LEU A 533 -19.38 6.06 31.10
CA LEU A 533 -19.38 4.72 31.69
C LEU A 533 -19.02 4.71 33.19
N ASN A 534 -18.29 5.71 33.65
CA ASN A 534 -17.93 5.86 35.08
C ASN A 534 -19.00 6.56 35.91
N LEU A 535 -20.09 7.06 35.32
CA LEU A 535 -21.19 7.63 36.04
C LEU A 535 -22.03 6.52 36.73
N ARG A 536 -22.65 6.85 37.86
CA ARG A 536 -23.54 5.90 38.56
C ARG A 536 -24.69 5.49 37.63
N GLU A 537 -25.03 4.20 37.61
CA GLU A 537 -26.15 3.63 36.83
C GLU A 537 -25.97 3.59 35.31
N SER A 538 -24.79 3.95 34.78
CA SER A 538 -24.52 3.97 33.32
C SER A 538 -24.72 2.60 32.66
N ALA A 539 -24.55 1.49 33.37
CA ALA A 539 -24.59 0.14 32.80
C ALA A 539 -25.95 -0.26 32.18
N THR A 540 -27.04 0.42 32.54
CA THR A 540 -28.40 0.15 32.03
C THR A 540 -28.93 1.27 31.12
N GLN A 541 -28.19 2.33 30.92
CA GLN A 541 -28.61 3.51 30.17
C GLN A 541 -28.19 3.44 28.68
N ASN A 542 -29.02 4.01 27.81
CA ASN A 542 -28.62 4.28 26.43
C ASN A 542 -27.66 5.46 26.40
N ILE A 543 -26.53 5.30 25.72
CA ILE A 543 -25.51 6.33 25.58
C ILE A 543 -25.37 6.71 24.09
N TYR A 544 -25.56 7.98 23.78
CA TYR A 544 -25.30 8.53 22.44
C TYR A 544 -24.03 9.36 22.46
N ILE A 545 -23.14 9.08 21.51
CA ILE A 545 -21.93 9.86 21.28
C ILE A 545 -22.17 10.72 20.05
N CYS A 546 -22.21 12.03 20.24
CA CYS A 546 -22.50 13.02 19.21
C CYS A 546 -21.24 13.82 18.87
N LEU A 547 -20.85 13.86 17.58
CA LEU A 547 -19.71 14.64 17.10
C LEU A 547 -20.01 15.16 15.69
N ASP A 548 -19.42 16.29 15.33
CA ASP A 548 -19.69 16.93 14.04
C ASP A 548 -18.72 16.50 12.92
N ASN A 549 -17.66 15.78 13.25
CA ASN A 549 -16.75 15.21 12.27
C ASN A 549 -17.29 13.89 11.71
N LEU A 550 -17.87 13.94 10.51
CA LEU A 550 -18.46 12.76 9.86
C LEU A 550 -17.45 11.63 9.64
N ALA A 551 -16.19 11.95 9.34
CA ALA A 551 -15.15 10.94 9.13
C ALA A 551 -14.83 10.20 10.44
N ALA A 552 -14.66 10.90 11.55
CA ALA A 552 -14.46 10.31 12.88
C ALA A 552 -15.68 9.49 13.30
N ALA A 553 -16.91 10.00 13.15
CA ALA A 553 -18.14 9.27 13.43
C ALA A 553 -18.26 7.97 12.63
N THR A 554 -17.87 7.99 11.36
CA THR A 554 -17.86 6.80 10.48
C THR A 554 -16.84 5.76 10.96
N CYS A 555 -15.64 6.20 11.38
CA CYS A 555 -14.61 5.29 11.91
C CYS A 555 -14.98 4.70 13.28
N LEU A 556 -15.65 5.47 14.14
CA LEU A 556 -16.16 4.95 15.42
C LEU A 556 -17.23 3.86 15.22
N ARG A 557 -18.08 3.99 14.20
CA ARG A 557 -19.14 3.02 13.86
C ARG A 557 -18.67 1.82 13.04
N GLY A 558 -17.55 1.94 12.36
CA GLY A 558 -17.17 0.98 11.31
C GLY A 558 -15.70 0.59 11.32
N ILE A 559 -15.01 0.79 10.20
CA ILE A 559 -13.59 0.45 10.09
C ILE A 559 -12.77 1.57 10.74
N PRO A 560 -11.92 1.25 11.75
CA PRO A 560 -11.00 2.21 12.34
C PRO A 560 -10.08 2.84 11.29
N SER A 561 -9.78 4.12 11.45
CA SER A 561 -8.73 4.78 10.67
C SER A 561 -7.35 4.20 10.98
N ASP A 562 -6.41 4.33 10.05
CA ASP A 562 -4.99 4.03 10.31
C ASP A 562 -4.37 5.05 11.28
N SER A 563 -4.85 6.30 11.31
CA SER A 563 -4.47 7.31 12.30
C SER A 563 -5.27 7.11 13.58
N SER A 564 -4.61 7.20 14.72
CA SER A 564 -5.22 6.99 16.06
C SER A 564 -6.03 5.70 16.17
N GLN A 565 -5.59 4.65 15.47
CA GLN A 565 -6.30 3.38 15.40
C GLN A 565 -6.62 2.80 16.77
N ASP A 566 -5.69 2.92 17.72
CA ASP A 566 -5.87 2.41 19.10
C ASP A 566 -7.02 3.12 19.83
N VAL A 567 -7.26 4.40 19.55
CA VAL A 567 -8.37 5.19 20.09
C VAL A 567 -9.69 4.64 19.57
N PHE A 568 -9.82 4.43 18.25
CA PHE A 568 -11.02 3.85 17.66
C PHE A 568 -11.30 2.44 18.15
N LEU A 569 -10.26 1.61 18.28
CA LEU A 569 -10.39 0.24 18.80
C LEU A 569 -10.81 0.21 20.27
N ALA A 570 -10.22 1.06 21.11
CA ALA A 570 -10.61 1.19 22.50
C ALA A 570 -12.07 1.62 22.64
N PHE A 571 -12.50 2.61 21.83
CA PHE A 571 -13.91 3.02 21.78
C PHE A 571 -14.83 1.87 21.40
N GLN A 572 -14.52 1.16 20.30
CA GLN A 572 -15.34 0.06 19.80
C GLN A 572 -15.42 -1.12 20.80
N ALA A 573 -14.33 -1.39 21.50
CA ALA A 573 -14.31 -2.42 22.55
C ALA A 573 -15.24 -2.06 23.71
N LEU A 574 -15.17 -0.82 24.19
CA LEU A 574 -16.07 -0.32 25.25
C LEU A 574 -17.54 -0.30 24.79
N ALA A 575 -17.79 0.15 23.55
CA ALA A 575 -19.13 0.18 22.99
C ALA A 575 -19.74 -1.23 22.84
N ALA A 576 -18.94 -2.19 22.38
CA ALA A 576 -19.37 -3.59 22.27
C ALA A 576 -19.63 -4.24 23.65
N SER A 577 -18.81 -3.93 24.65
CA SER A 577 -18.99 -4.44 26.03
C SER A 577 -20.25 -3.92 26.66
N HIS A 578 -20.60 -2.65 26.44
CA HIS A 578 -21.81 -2.05 27.01
C HIS A 578 -23.09 -2.45 26.26
N GLY A 579 -23.04 -2.56 24.94
CA GLY A 579 -24.14 -3.02 24.08
C GLY A 579 -25.21 -1.99 23.72
N ALA A 580 -25.30 -0.87 24.44
CA ALA A 580 -26.33 0.19 24.26
C ALA A 580 -25.73 1.56 23.89
N ILE A 581 -24.57 1.57 23.23
CA ILE A 581 -23.89 2.79 22.78
C ILE A 581 -24.14 3.02 21.30
N GLN A 582 -24.54 4.24 20.94
CA GLN A 582 -24.75 4.65 19.57
C GLN A 582 -23.95 5.91 19.25
N VAL A 583 -23.35 5.96 18.06
CA VAL A 583 -22.64 7.13 17.54
C VAL A 583 -23.54 7.86 16.57
N ARG A 584 -23.67 9.17 16.74
CA ARG A 584 -24.49 10.02 15.88
C ARG A 584 -23.71 11.25 15.41
N TRP A 585 -23.83 11.54 14.13
CA TRP A 585 -23.29 12.78 13.59
C TRP A 585 -24.23 13.95 13.93
N VAL A 586 -23.65 15.10 14.29
CA VAL A 586 -24.34 16.36 14.57
C VAL A 586 -23.86 17.43 13.59
N PRO A 587 -24.73 18.32 13.08
CA PRO A 587 -24.28 19.44 12.25
C PRO A 587 -23.46 20.43 13.06
N GLY A 588 -22.20 20.67 12.65
CA GLY A 588 -21.30 21.61 13.31
C GLY A 588 -21.73 23.07 13.17
N HIS A 589 -21.41 23.91 14.16
CA HIS A 589 -21.73 25.35 14.20
C HIS A 589 -23.20 25.65 13.89
N SER A 590 -24.10 24.97 14.58
CA SER A 590 -25.56 24.98 14.34
C SER A 590 -26.36 25.32 15.59
N ASP A 591 -25.76 26.06 16.54
CA ASP A 591 -26.36 26.48 17.80
C ASP A 591 -26.96 25.33 18.62
N ILE A 592 -26.33 24.14 18.52
CA ILE A 592 -26.67 22.99 19.38
C ILE A 592 -25.87 23.11 20.68
N PRO A 593 -26.55 23.39 21.84
CA PRO A 593 -25.84 23.83 23.05
C PRO A 593 -24.74 22.90 23.53
N GLY A 594 -24.95 21.58 23.43
CA GLY A 594 -23.96 20.57 23.84
C GLY A 594 -22.73 20.56 22.93
N ASN A 595 -22.92 20.68 21.62
CA ASN A 595 -21.81 20.72 20.66
C ASN A 595 -20.98 22.01 20.80
N GLU A 596 -21.65 23.17 20.94
CA GLU A 596 -20.97 24.46 21.16
C GLU A 596 -20.21 24.49 22.50
N GLN A 597 -20.70 23.79 23.51
CA GLN A 597 -19.99 23.64 24.79
C GLN A 597 -18.74 22.77 24.63
N ALA A 598 -18.82 21.64 23.91
CA ALA A 598 -17.69 20.79 23.62
C ALA A 598 -16.60 21.53 22.82
N ASP A 599 -16.99 22.33 21.80
CA ASP A 599 -16.08 23.18 21.02
C ASP A 599 -15.33 24.21 21.91
N LYS A 600 -16.06 24.88 22.81
CA LYS A 600 -15.43 25.82 23.76
C LYS A 600 -14.41 25.12 24.67
N LEU A 601 -14.72 23.93 25.16
CA LEU A 601 -13.81 23.16 25.99
C LEU A 601 -12.59 22.69 25.19
N ALA A 602 -12.78 22.22 23.95
CA ALA A 602 -11.69 21.83 23.08
C ALA A 602 -10.73 23.01 22.81
N LYS A 603 -11.27 24.18 22.48
CA LYS A 603 -10.48 25.40 22.26
C LYS A 603 -9.71 25.84 23.51
N ALA A 604 -10.33 25.79 24.67
CA ALA A 604 -9.67 26.15 25.93
C ALA A 604 -8.53 25.18 26.28
N ALA A 605 -8.69 23.89 25.99
CA ALA A 605 -7.67 22.88 26.27
C ALA A 605 -6.40 23.01 25.41
N SER A 606 -6.41 23.78 24.32
CA SER A 606 -5.23 24.03 23.51
C SER A 606 -4.09 24.74 24.28
N SER A 607 -4.43 25.46 25.35
CA SER A 607 -3.47 26.12 26.24
C SER A 607 -2.87 25.21 27.32
N PHE A 608 -3.33 23.98 27.45
CA PHE A 608 -2.78 23.04 28.43
C PHE A 608 -1.35 22.62 28.04
N PRO A 609 -0.53 22.16 29.01
CA PRO A 609 0.79 21.63 28.70
C PRO A 609 0.67 20.41 27.77
N GLU A 610 1.63 20.29 26.85
CA GLU A 610 1.69 19.12 25.98
C GLU A 610 2.03 17.86 26.80
N PRO A 611 1.33 16.74 26.59
CA PRO A 611 1.64 15.50 27.29
C PRO A 611 3.05 15.01 26.95
N GLU A 612 3.81 14.60 27.95
CA GLU A 612 5.16 14.08 27.76
C GLU A 612 5.18 12.74 27.01
N GLY A 613 6.19 12.53 26.17
CA GLY A 613 6.43 11.24 25.50
C GLY A 613 5.44 10.88 24.39
N THR A 614 4.60 11.80 23.94
CA THR A 614 3.66 11.56 22.83
C THR A 614 4.38 11.46 21.50
N GLN A 615 3.95 10.49 20.67
CA GLN A 615 4.37 10.36 19.29
C GLN A 615 3.37 11.03 18.35
N PRO A 616 3.82 11.57 17.21
CA PRO A 616 2.91 12.16 16.23
C PRO A 616 1.94 11.09 15.68
N THR A 617 0.71 11.51 15.43
CA THR A 617 -0.26 10.67 14.74
C THR A 617 0.01 10.62 13.24
N LEU A 618 -0.54 9.60 12.56
CA LEU A 618 -0.37 9.48 11.11
C LEU A 618 -1.04 10.64 10.34
N ALA A 619 -2.14 11.18 10.85
CA ALA A 619 -2.84 12.32 10.23
C ALA A 619 -2.07 13.63 10.41
N TYR A 620 -1.24 13.75 11.44
CA TYR A 620 -0.36 14.90 11.66
C TYR A 620 0.84 14.90 10.68
N LEU A 621 1.40 13.72 10.37
CA LEU A 621 2.54 13.54 9.45
C LEU A 621 2.16 13.78 7.99
#